data_8919858affd119182a13eae09cde322c
#
_entry.id   8919858affd119182a13eae09cde322c
#
_cell.length_a   1.000
_cell.length_b   1.000
_cell.length_c   1.000
_cell.angle_alpha   90.00
_cell.angle_beta   90.00
_cell.angle_gamma   90.00
#
_symmetry.space_group_name_H-M   'P 1'
#
loop_
_entity.id
_entity.type
_entity.pdbx_description
1 polymer ?
#
loop_
_entity_poly.entity_id
_entity_poly.type
_entity_poly.pdbx_seq_one_letter_code
_entity_poly.pdbx_strand_id
1 'polypeptide(L)'
;RNGNFLKKGTYGWATGSTSADCWWRRKIPGGPRHGGGGCTFCSWTSMLPTWSVRPVDDYLDELESLVELGVEEVFDDTGTFPVGRWLTDFCTGFHERGLHKVLMMGCNMRADALSQAEYNMLGENNFRFILYGIESANQRSLDLLNKGTTVRQQWESVKWASEAGLEPHVTCMVGYPWETFDEAKRTIDFTRETFDRGWINTLQGTIVMPYPGTQLYAQARANDWLRFDGPDNWERYDMREPVLRSPIPTDEIMGLVQSLYASFLTPRYVARKLMHSVKSRDHFRYYIVRGSRYVVGHMLDFRKGQLESSINGSTEPDTGTAQL
;
A
#
# COMPACT_ATOMS: atom_id res chain seq x y z
N ARG A 1 -2.25 -2.18 12.12
CA ARG A 1 -2.36 -2.48 10.67
C ARG A 1 -1.07 -3.07 10.10
N ASN A 2 0.09 -2.58 10.49
CA ASN A 2 1.38 -3.01 9.93
C ASN A 2 1.78 -4.44 10.33
N GLY A 3 1.12 -5.01 11.31
CA GLY A 3 1.43 -6.33 11.80
C GLY A 3 1.19 -7.50 10.84
N ASN A 4 0.58 -7.27 9.69
CA ASN A 4 0.41 -8.30 8.67
C ASN A 4 1.63 -8.38 7.72
N PHE A 5 2.43 -7.33 7.64
CA PHE A 5 3.63 -7.27 6.82
C PHE A 5 4.83 -7.89 7.54
N LEU A 6 4.88 -7.73 8.84
CA LEU A 6 5.88 -8.34 9.70
C LEU A 6 5.44 -9.77 10.05
N LYS A 7 6.35 -10.71 10.04
CA LYS A 7 6.07 -12.13 10.34
C LYS A 7 5.87 -12.33 11.85
N LYS A 8 4.88 -11.65 12.42
CA LYS A 8 4.52 -11.68 13.84
C LYS A 8 4.47 -13.09 14.42
N GLY A 9 5.15 -13.29 15.54
CA GLY A 9 5.19 -14.55 16.30
C GLY A 9 6.11 -15.60 15.66
N THR A 10 6.93 -15.20 14.70
CA THR A 10 8.02 -16.00 14.15
C THR A 10 9.34 -15.55 14.76
N TYR A 11 9.53 -14.22 14.89
CA TYR A 11 10.72 -13.59 15.47
C TYR A 11 10.35 -12.18 16.04
N GLY A 12 11.30 -11.54 16.72
CA GLY A 12 11.16 -10.16 17.23
C GLY A 12 11.06 -9.16 16.09
N TRP A 13 10.18 -8.18 16.19
CA TRP A 13 9.99 -7.15 15.18
C TRP A 13 9.69 -5.79 15.81
N ALA A 14 10.05 -4.73 15.09
CA ALA A 14 9.76 -3.35 15.45
C ALA A 14 9.35 -2.53 14.22
N THR A 15 8.82 -1.35 14.48
CA THR A 15 8.67 -0.29 13.46
C THR A 15 9.69 0.79 13.73
N GLY A 16 10.32 1.29 12.67
CA GLY A 16 11.25 2.42 12.71
C GLY A 16 10.70 3.61 11.92
N SER A 17 11.39 4.72 11.99
CA SER A 17 11.09 5.92 11.21
C SER A 17 12.36 6.70 10.89
N THR A 18 12.74 6.71 9.61
CA THR A 18 13.91 7.46 9.11
C THR A 18 13.60 8.91 8.82
N SER A 19 12.35 9.22 8.52
CA SER A 19 11.96 10.57 8.11
C SER A 19 10.55 10.93 8.57
N ALA A 20 10.28 12.21 8.65
CA ALA A 20 8.92 12.74 8.72
C ALA A 20 8.48 13.14 7.32
N ASP A 21 7.26 12.71 6.92
CA ASP A 21 6.67 12.96 5.60
C ASP A 21 7.37 12.24 4.43
N CYS A 22 7.09 12.66 3.21
CA CYS A 22 7.60 12.12 1.97
C CYS A 22 8.42 13.17 1.22
N TRP A 23 9.61 12.82 0.75
CA TRP A 23 10.48 13.73 -0.01
C TRP A 23 9.87 14.21 -1.34
N TRP A 24 8.82 13.55 -1.86
CA TRP A 24 8.11 13.95 -3.07
C TRP A 24 7.54 15.37 -2.97
N ARG A 25 7.15 15.80 -1.78
CA ARG A 25 6.71 17.18 -1.52
C ARG A 25 7.69 18.24 -2.00
N ARG A 26 9.00 17.98 -1.94
CA ARG A 26 10.04 18.93 -2.34
C ARG A 26 10.20 19.09 -3.86
N LYS A 27 9.77 18.10 -4.64
CA LYS A 27 9.99 18.07 -6.09
C LYS A 27 8.97 18.85 -6.89
N ILE A 28 7.97 19.47 -6.27
CA ILE A 28 6.94 20.23 -6.98
C ILE A 28 7.41 21.67 -7.19
N PRO A 29 7.79 22.08 -8.44
CA PRO A 29 8.12 23.46 -8.74
C PRO A 29 6.92 24.37 -8.45
N GLY A 30 7.14 25.44 -7.68
CA GLY A 30 6.09 26.41 -7.36
C GLY A 30 5.09 25.99 -6.28
N GLY A 31 5.27 24.82 -5.67
CA GLY A 31 4.48 24.40 -4.51
C GLY A 31 4.73 25.31 -3.31
N PRO A 32 3.71 25.56 -2.46
CA PRO A 32 3.87 26.39 -1.28
C PRO A 32 4.96 25.80 -0.37
N ARG A 33 5.77 26.67 0.21
CA ARG A 33 6.83 26.28 1.16
C ARG A 33 6.28 25.60 2.42
N HIS A 34 4.97 25.73 2.65
CA HIS A 34 4.22 25.16 3.76
C HIS A 34 2.91 24.59 3.23
N GLY A 35 2.82 23.27 3.17
CA GLY A 35 1.59 22.52 2.90
C GLY A 35 0.99 22.70 1.50
N GLY A 36 1.16 21.73 0.63
CA GLY A 36 0.49 21.73 -0.68
C GLY A 36 1.22 21.01 -1.81
N GLY A 37 2.35 20.38 -1.54
CA GLY A 37 3.01 19.47 -2.46
C GLY A 37 2.76 18.02 -2.11
N GLY A 38 3.04 17.08 -3.02
CA GLY A 38 2.84 15.66 -2.81
C GLY A 38 1.59 15.13 -3.50
N CYS A 39 1.27 13.87 -3.23
CA CYS A 39 0.08 13.24 -3.78
C CYS A 39 -1.19 13.87 -3.19
N THR A 40 -2.19 14.15 -4.02
CA THR A 40 -3.42 14.89 -3.62
C THR A 40 -4.23 14.17 -2.55
N PHE A 41 -4.14 12.84 -2.48
CA PHE A 41 -4.88 11.98 -1.53
C PHE A 41 -4.14 11.73 -0.21
N CYS A 42 -2.85 12.11 -0.12
CA CYS A 42 -1.98 11.66 0.97
C CYS A 42 -2.17 12.49 2.24
N SER A 43 -2.59 11.83 3.33
CA SER A 43 -2.72 12.47 4.64
C SER A 43 -1.37 12.81 5.28
N TRP A 44 -0.32 12.06 5.01
CA TRP A 44 1.03 12.36 5.51
C TRP A 44 1.46 13.78 5.14
N THR A 45 1.34 14.12 3.84
CA THR A 45 1.72 15.45 3.34
C THR A 45 0.79 16.56 3.83
N SER A 46 -0.40 16.23 4.29
CA SER A 46 -1.37 17.20 4.84
C SER A 46 -1.15 17.47 6.34
N MET A 47 -0.72 16.45 7.09
CA MET A 47 -0.54 16.56 8.54
C MET A 47 0.85 17.08 8.93
N LEU A 48 1.87 16.74 8.16
CA LEU A 48 3.25 17.09 8.47
C LEU A 48 3.66 18.39 7.75
N PRO A 49 4.22 19.38 8.46
CA PRO A 49 4.49 20.69 7.88
C PRO A 49 5.69 20.70 6.91
N THR A 50 6.68 19.84 7.17
CA THR A 50 7.92 19.79 6.40
C THR A 50 8.47 18.37 6.34
N TRP A 51 9.14 18.05 5.23
CA TRP A 51 9.95 16.85 5.15
C TRP A 51 11.28 17.03 5.86
N SER A 52 11.62 16.08 6.70
CA SER A 52 12.92 15.99 7.36
C SER A 52 13.38 14.53 7.39
N VAL A 53 14.69 14.33 7.44
CA VAL A 53 15.31 13.01 7.52
C VAL A 53 16.31 12.99 8.65
N ARG A 54 16.39 11.89 9.36
CA ARG A 54 17.36 11.68 10.44
C ARG A 54 18.77 11.50 9.88
N PRO A 55 19.82 11.89 10.63
CA PRO A 55 21.18 11.45 10.34
C PRO A 55 21.26 9.93 10.25
N VAL A 56 22.10 9.42 9.35
CA VAL A 56 22.27 7.97 9.15
C VAL A 56 22.73 7.29 10.43
N ASP A 57 23.72 7.86 11.11
CA ASP A 57 24.28 7.27 12.32
C ASP A 57 23.25 7.15 13.45
N ASP A 58 22.42 8.18 13.67
CA ASP A 58 21.35 8.14 14.67
C ASP A 58 20.37 6.98 14.44
N TYR A 59 20.07 6.69 13.15
CA TYR A 59 19.18 5.58 12.82
C TYR A 59 19.87 4.23 12.96
N LEU A 60 21.14 4.13 12.59
CA LEU A 60 21.93 2.92 12.78
C LEU A 60 22.11 2.58 14.28
N ASP A 61 22.34 3.56 15.14
CA ASP A 61 22.43 3.38 16.60
C ASP A 61 21.12 2.85 17.19
N GLU A 62 19.96 3.36 16.70
CA GLU A 62 18.66 2.80 17.07
C GLU A 62 18.51 1.35 16.64
N LEU A 63 18.91 1.01 15.42
CA LEU A 63 18.83 -0.37 14.91
C LEU A 63 19.71 -1.34 15.71
N GLU A 64 20.92 -0.94 16.11
CA GLU A 64 21.76 -1.71 17.02
C GLU A 64 21.07 -1.97 18.36
N SER A 65 20.48 -0.92 18.95
CA SER A 65 19.73 -1.04 20.20
C SER A 65 18.54 -2.01 20.06
N LEU A 66 17.84 -1.99 18.92
CA LEU A 66 16.74 -2.92 18.65
C LEU A 66 17.23 -4.37 18.51
N VAL A 67 18.38 -4.58 17.89
CA VAL A 67 19.01 -5.93 17.80
C VAL A 67 19.38 -6.45 19.21
N GLU A 68 19.93 -5.61 20.08
CA GLU A 68 20.22 -5.98 21.47
C GLU A 68 18.98 -6.40 22.26
N LEU A 69 17.81 -5.83 21.91
CA LEU A 69 16.50 -6.20 22.46
C LEU A 69 15.88 -7.45 21.81
N GLY A 70 16.60 -8.10 20.88
CA GLY A 70 16.14 -9.30 20.21
C GLY A 70 15.19 -9.06 19.01
N VAL A 71 15.23 -7.86 18.42
CA VAL A 71 14.51 -7.55 17.18
C VAL A 71 15.30 -8.10 15.99
N GLU A 72 14.62 -8.85 15.14
CA GLU A 72 15.17 -9.46 13.93
C GLU A 72 14.61 -8.85 12.64
N GLU A 73 13.52 -8.09 12.72
CA GLU A 73 12.92 -7.39 11.58
C GLU A 73 12.44 -6.00 11.98
N VAL A 74 12.84 -4.99 11.20
CA VAL A 74 12.35 -3.61 11.32
C VAL A 74 11.65 -3.19 10.03
N PHE A 75 10.42 -2.68 10.17
CA PHE A 75 9.72 -2.01 9.09
C PHE A 75 9.81 -0.49 9.30
N ASP A 76 10.46 0.21 8.37
CA ASP A 76 10.49 1.66 8.36
C ASP A 76 9.15 2.19 7.81
N ASP A 77 8.33 2.73 8.71
CA ASP A 77 6.97 3.22 8.41
C ASP A 77 6.95 4.72 8.13
N THR A 78 7.90 5.21 7.39
CA THR A 78 7.90 6.59 6.87
C THR A 78 7.04 6.71 5.62
N GLY A 79 6.70 7.93 5.22
CA GLY A 79 5.92 8.17 4.00
C GLY A 79 6.61 7.64 2.72
N THR A 80 7.93 7.71 2.68
CA THR A 80 8.80 6.97 1.75
C THR A 80 10.23 6.97 2.27
N PHE A 81 10.90 5.83 2.17
CA PHE A 81 12.28 5.67 2.64
C PHE A 81 13.22 6.67 1.93
N PRO A 82 14.21 7.24 2.63
CA PRO A 82 15.15 8.17 2.02
C PRO A 82 15.98 7.51 0.92
N VAL A 83 16.34 8.28 -0.10
CA VAL A 83 17.05 7.83 -1.30
C VAL A 83 18.31 8.66 -1.57
N GLY A 84 19.03 8.30 -2.63
CA GLY A 84 20.26 8.98 -3.04
C GLY A 84 21.39 8.77 -2.05
N ARG A 85 22.15 9.82 -1.75
CA ARG A 85 23.32 9.72 -0.87
C ARG A 85 22.98 9.12 0.50
N TRP A 86 21.85 9.51 1.10
CA TRP A 86 21.43 8.99 2.39
C TRP A 86 21.29 7.46 2.36
N LEU A 87 20.67 6.92 1.31
CA LEU A 87 20.51 5.48 1.12
C LEU A 87 21.86 4.77 0.99
N THR A 88 22.77 5.34 0.20
CA THR A 88 24.11 4.77 0.03
C THR A 88 24.89 4.75 1.33
N ASP A 89 24.88 5.88 2.07
CA ASP A 89 25.56 6.01 3.35
C ASP A 89 24.95 5.06 4.39
N PHE A 90 23.62 4.91 4.39
CA PHE A 90 22.91 3.95 5.26
C PHE A 90 23.29 2.51 4.95
N CYS A 91 23.22 2.07 3.71
CA CYS A 91 23.57 0.70 3.32
C CYS A 91 25.05 0.39 3.63
N THR A 92 25.93 1.35 3.44
CA THR A 92 27.35 1.21 3.81
C THR A 92 27.52 1.02 5.30
N GLY A 93 26.97 1.91 6.13
CA GLY A 93 27.06 1.80 7.58
C GLY A 93 26.36 0.56 8.15
N PHE A 94 25.19 0.20 7.58
CA PHE A 94 24.47 -1.01 7.95
C PHE A 94 25.27 -2.28 7.69
N HIS A 95 26.01 -2.31 6.59
CA HIS A 95 26.92 -3.39 6.25
C HIS A 95 28.17 -3.40 7.15
N GLU A 96 28.84 -2.26 7.35
CA GLU A 96 30.05 -2.10 8.18
C GLU A 96 29.81 -2.48 9.64
N ARG A 97 28.61 -2.14 10.19
CA ARG A 97 28.18 -2.53 11.54
C ARG A 97 27.72 -3.99 11.63
N GLY A 98 27.69 -4.72 10.51
CA GLY A 98 27.29 -6.14 10.46
C GLY A 98 25.79 -6.38 10.64
N LEU A 99 24.98 -5.33 10.68
CA LEU A 99 23.53 -5.40 10.90
C LEU A 99 22.82 -6.21 9.83
N HIS A 100 23.28 -6.16 8.57
CA HIS A 100 22.74 -6.94 7.46
C HIS A 100 22.73 -8.46 7.68
N LYS A 101 23.50 -8.97 8.65
CA LYS A 101 23.56 -10.41 8.99
C LYS A 101 22.49 -10.83 10.00
N VAL A 102 22.00 -9.90 10.79
CA VAL A 102 21.15 -10.20 11.95
C VAL A 102 19.79 -9.50 11.91
N LEU A 103 19.64 -8.45 11.08
CA LEU A 103 18.44 -7.65 11.01
C LEU A 103 17.90 -7.60 9.57
N MET A 104 16.63 -7.92 9.42
CA MET A 104 15.88 -7.73 8.17
C MET A 104 15.23 -6.35 8.15
N MET A 105 15.26 -5.70 6.99
CA MET A 105 14.63 -4.39 6.80
C MET A 105 13.41 -4.49 5.88
N GLY A 106 12.44 -3.62 6.12
CA GLY A 106 11.35 -3.34 5.21
C GLY A 106 11.05 -1.86 5.18
N CYS A 107 10.50 -1.35 4.08
CA CYS A 107 10.22 0.08 3.95
C CYS A 107 9.06 0.37 2.99
N ASN A 108 8.52 1.58 3.11
CA ASN A 108 7.68 2.18 2.07
C ASN A 108 8.57 2.81 1.00
N MET A 109 8.23 2.61 -0.28
CA MET A 109 9.01 3.14 -1.39
C MET A 109 8.11 3.66 -2.52
N ARG A 110 8.57 4.70 -3.20
CA ARG A 110 7.96 5.17 -4.45
C ARG A 110 8.54 4.40 -5.64
N ALA A 111 7.68 4.09 -6.60
CA ALA A 111 8.07 3.33 -7.79
C ALA A 111 9.02 4.08 -8.75
N ASP A 112 9.22 5.38 -8.58
CA ASP A 112 10.15 6.21 -9.38
C ASP A 112 11.47 6.50 -8.66
N ALA A 113 11.70 5.86 -7.50
CA ALA A 113 12.73 6.31 -6.56
C ALA A 113 14.10 5.69 -6.79
N LEU A 114 14.15 4.44 -7.23
CA LEU A 114 15.38 3.63 -7.28
C LEU A 114 15.69 3.12 -8.68
N SER A 115 16.96 3.04 -8.98
CA SER A 115 17.49 2.27 -10.12
C SER A 115 17.59 0.78 -9.78
N GLN A 116 17.77 -0.07 -10.80
CA GLN A 116 17.98 -1.51 -10.59
C GLN A 116 19.20 -1.80 -9.71
N ALA A 117 20.27 -1.01 -9.83
CA ALA A 117 21.47 -1.17 -8.99
C ALA A 117 21.17 -0.87 -7.51
N GLU A 118 20.35 0.15 -7.22
CA GLU A 118 19.93 0.45 -5.84
C GLU A 118 19.01 -0.63 -5.28
N TYR A 119 18.15 -1.27 -6.07
CA TYR A 119 17.41 -2.46 -5.63
C TYR A 119 18.32 -3.62 -5.28
N ASN A 120 19.36 -3.89 -6.08
CA ASN A 120 20.35 -4.92 -5.77
C ASN A 120 21.07 -4.61 -4.45
N MET A 121 21.44 -3.35 -4.23
CA MET A 121 22.07 -2.89 -2.98
C MET A 121 21.12 -3.12 -1.78
N LEU A 122 19.84 -2.87 -1.91
CA LEU A 122 18.86 -3.20 -0.86
C LEU A 122 18.82 -4.70 -0.56
N GLY A 123 18.79 -5.54 -1.60
CA GLY A 123 18.79 -7.00 -1.45
C GLY A 123 20.06 -7.51 -0.74
N GLU A 124 21.23 -6.98 -1.09
CA GLU A 124 22.52 -7.29 -0.47
C GLU A 124 22.59 -6.85 1.01
N ASN A 125 21.80 -5.83 1.38
CA ASN A 125 21.68 -5.33 2.76
C ASN A 125 20.47 -5.90 3.51
N ASN A 126 20.00 -7.09 3.13
CA ASN A 126 18.95 -7.84 3.82
C ASN A 126 17.60 -7.09 3.91
N PHE A 127 17.29 -6.23 2.93
CA PHE A 127 15.95 -5.73 2.78
C PHE A 127 15.05 -6.84 2.25
N ARG A 128 14.02 -7.17 3.01
CA ARG A 128 13.07 -8.21 2.64
C ARG A 128 11.78 -7.64 2.05
N PHE A 129 11.17 -6.68 2.72
CA PHE A 129 9.84 -6.19 2.40
C PHE A 129 9.91 -4.77 1.84
N ILE A 130 9.20 -4.54 0.73
CA ILE A 130 9.09 -3.21 0.13
C ILE A 130 7.64 -2.95 -0.29
N LEU A 131 7.05 -1.84 0.21
CA LEU A 131 5.68 -1.47 -0.06
C LEU A 131 5.61 -0.34 -1.07
N TYR A 132 4.87 -0.58 -2.15
CA TYR A 132 4.58 0.39 -3.20
C TYR A 132 3.11 0.81 -3.21
N GLY A 133 2.87 2.11 -3.17
CA GLY A 133 1.61 2.67 -3.61
C GLY A 133 1.62 2.79 -5.14
N ILE A 134 0.95 1.89 -5.85
CA ILE A 134 0.75 2.00 -7.30
C ILE A 134 -0.37 3.00 -7.60
N GLU A 135 -1.41 2.98 -6.81
CA GLU A 135 -2.64 3.77 -6.84
C GLU A 135 -3.47 3.51 -8.10
N SER A 136 -2.91 3.69 -9.29
CA SER A 136 -3.56 3.45 -10.58
C SER A 136 -2.56 2.99 -11.65
N ALA A 137 -3.01 2.17 -12.59
CA ALA A 137 -2.28 1.83 -13.81
C ALA A 137 -2.69 2.70 -15.01
N ASN A 138 -3.27 3.87 -14.76
CA ASN A 138 -3.63 4.84 -15.78
C ASN A 138 -2.85 6.13 -15.57
N GLN A 139 -2.08 6.55 -16.58
CA GLN A 139 -1.24 7.74 -16.48
C GLN A 139 -2.05 8.99 -16.13
N ARG A 140 -3.23 9.17 -16.75
CA ARG A 140 -4.13 10.28 -16.45
C ARG A 140 -4.50 10.34 -14.97
N SER A 141 -4.81 9.21 -14.34
CA SER A 141 -5.12 9.16 -12.90
C SER A 141 -3.90 9.48 -12.04
N LEU A 142 -2.71 8.96 -12.40
CA LEU A 142 -1.46 9.28 -11.71
C LEU A 142 -1.14 10.79 -11.77
N ASP A 143 -1.39 11.42 -12.91
CA ASP A 143 -1.18 12.86 -13.12
C ASP A 143 -2.17 13.68 -12.29
N LEU A 144 -3.46 13.33 -12.29
CA LEU A 144 -4.50 13.99 -11.48
C LEU A 144 -4.25 13.82 -9.97
N LEU A 145 -3.68 12.69 -9.56
CA LEU A 145 -3.28 12.43 -8.17
C LEU A 145 -1.97 13.12 -7.79
N ASN A 146 -1.30 13.77 -8.73
CA ASN A 146 0.04 14.33 -8.56
C ASN A 146 1.04 13.28 -8.01
N LYS A 147 0.90 12.03 -8.47
CA LYS A 147 1.77 10.94 -8.02
C LYS A 147 3.19 11.09 -8.56
N GLY A 148 3.34 11.65 -9.76
CA GLY A 148 4.63 11.92 -10.41
C GLY A 148 5.39 10.66 -10.87
N THR A 149 4.73 9.50 -10.85
CA THR A 149 5.25 8.24 -11.41
C THR A 149 4.62 7.94 -12.74
N THR A 150 5.28 7.17 -13.58
CA THR A 150 4.69 6.60 -14.79
C THR A 150 4.32 5.14 -14.57
N VAL A 151 3.33 4.65 -15.32
CA VAL A 151 2.95 3.22 -15.30
C VAL A 151 4.13 2.32 -15.63
N ARG A 152 5.03 2.76 -16.52
CA ARG A 152 6.26 2.04 -16.86
C ARG A 152 7.20 1.93 -15.65
N GLN A 153 7.44 3.01 -14.93
CA GLN A 153 8.27 2.99 -13.72
C GLN A 153 7.70 2.07 -12.65
N GLN A 154 6.38 2.05 -12.48
CA GLN A 154 5.73 1.13 -11.56
C GLN A 154 6.00 -0.34 -11.91
N TRP A 155 5.91 -0.67 -13.20
CA TRP A 155 6.21 -2.00 -13.71
C TRP A 155 7.67 -2.41 -13.51
N GLU A 156 8.59 -1.52 -13.89
CA GLU A 156 10.03 -1.73 -13.75
C GLU A 156 10.45 -1.89 -12.30
N SER A 157 9.96 -1.04 -11.39
CA SER A 157 10.29 -1.08 -9.96
C SER A 157 9.89 -2.37 -9.29
N VAL A 158 8.66 -2.82 -9.52
CA VAL A 158 8.15 -4.07 -8.94
C VAL A 158 8.95 -5.26 -9.45
N LYS A 159 9.31 -5.27 -10.74
CA LYS A 159 10.15 -6.29 -11.36
C LYS A 159 11.55 -6.29 -10.75
N TRP A 160 12.24 -5.15 -10.72
CA TRP A 160 13.61 -5.04 -10.21
C TRP A 160 13.71 -5.38 -8.72
N ALA A 161 12.75 -4.96 -7.92
CA ALA A 161 12.70 -5.34 -6.52
C ALA A 161 12.58 -6.86 -6.34
N SER A 162 11.72 -7.51 -7.13
CA SER A 162 11.59 -8.97 -7.12
C SER A 162 12.86 -9.68 -7.59
N GLU A 163 13.50 -9.19 -8.64
CA GLU A 163 14.77 -9.72 -9.16
C GLU A 163 15.92 -9.56 -8.15
N ALA A 164 15.91 -8.50 -7.36
CA ALA A 164 16.85 -8.28 -6.25
C ALA A 164 16.55 -9.12 -5.00
N GLY A 165 15.53 -9.98 -5.03
CA GLY A 165 15.18 -10.89 -3.93
C GLY A 165 14.28 -10.28 -2.85
N LEU A 166 13.78 -9.04 -3.02
CA LEU A 166 12.83 -8.44 -2.11
C LEU A 166 11.43 -9.06 -2.28
N GLU A 167 10.58 -8.86 -1.28
CA GLU A 167 9.16 -9.25 -1.27
C GLU A 167 8.26 -8.00 -1.49
N PRO A 168 8.00 -7.57 -2.73
CA PRO A 168 7.14 -6.42 -2.98
C PRO A 168 5.70 -6.64 -2.52
N HIS A 169 5.17 -5.63 -1.84
CA HIS A 169 3.76 -5.44 -1.56
C HIS A 169 3.23 -4.26 -2.36
N VAL A 170 2.12 -4.43 -3.03
CA VAL A 170 1.52 -3.39 -3.87
C VAL A 170 0.16 -3.00 -3.32
N THR A 171 -0.06 -1.70 -3.18
CA THR A 171 -1.38 -1.14 -2.92
C THR A 171 -1.91 -0.43 -4.17
N CYS A 172 -3.20 -0.60 -4.47
CA CYS A 172 -3.88 0.13 -5.54
C CYS A 172 -5.27 0.61 -5.08
N MET A 173 -5.76 1.64 -5.75
CA MET A 173 -7.06 2.24 -5.46
C MET A 173 -7.89 2.33 -6.75
N VAL A 174 -9.21 2.17 -6.63
CA VAL A 174 -10.18 2.35 -7.71
C VAL A 174 -11.37 3.19 -7.23
N GLY A 175 -12.21 3.64 -8.16
CA GLY A 175 -13.40 4.41 -7.84
C GLY A 175 -13.18 5.92 -7.80
N TYR A 176 -12.20 6.43 -8.54
CA TYR A 176 -12.00 7.87 -8.71
C TYR A 176 -13.16 8.52 -9.46
N PRO A 177 -13.50 9.81 -9.16
CA PRO A 177 -14.62 10.53 -9.81
C PRO A 177 -14.47 10.71 -11.33
N TRP A 178 -13.27 10.57 -11.83
CA TRP A 178 -12.92 10.72 -13.25
C TRP A 178 -12.64 9.39 -13.97
N GLU A 179 -12.72 8.27 -13.26
CA GLU A 179 -12.30 6.96 -13.75
C GLU A 179 -13.45 6.24 -14.43
N THR A 180 -13.19 5.66 -15.58
CA THR A 180 -14.10 4.73 -16.25
C THR A 180 -13.91 3.31 -15.72
N PHE A 181 -14.88 2.43 -15.95
CA PHE A 181 -14.77 1.00 -15.58
C PHE A 181 -13.54 0.34 -16.19
N ASP A 182 -13.24 0.61 -17.47
CA ASP A 182 -12.08 0.04 -18.16
C ASP A 182 -10.75 0.56 -17.57
N GLU A 183 -10.70 1.80 -17.11
CA GLU A 183 -9.55 2.35 -16.41
C GLU A 183 -9.36 1.71 -15.04
N ALA A 184 -10.42 1.54 -14.26
CA ALA A 184 -10.39 0.84 -12.97
C ALA A 184 -9.96 -0.63 -13.18
N LYS A 185 -10.57 -1.32 -14.15
CA LYS A 185 -10.22 -2.69 -14.51
C LYS A 185 -8.75 -2.82 -14.92
N ARG A 186 -8.20 -1.86 -15.67
CA ARG A 186 -6.77 -1.85 -16.06
C ARG A 186 -5.84 -1.81 -14.84
N THR A 187 -6.22 -1.08 -13.78
CA THR A 187 -5.47 -1.06 -12.52
C THR A 187 -5.49 -2.43 -11.82
N ILE A 188 -6.64 -3.09 -11.80
CA ILE A 188 -6.79 -4.44 -11.26
C ILE A 188 -5.99 -5.46 -12.07
N ASP A 189 -6.09 -5.40 -13.40
CA ASP A 189 -5.39 -6.32 -14.30
C ASP A 189 -3.87 -6.16 -14.21
N PHE A 190 -3.35 -4.92 -14.11
CA PHE A 190 -1.93 -4.64 -13.86
C PHE A 190 -1.44 -5.31 -12.57
N THR A 191 -2.20 -5.13 -11.49
CA THR A 191 -1.84 -5.70 -10.18
C THR A 191 -1.88 -7.23 -10.21
N ARG A 192 -2.90 -7.79 -10.87
CA ARG A 192 -3.02 -9.24 -11.06
C ARG A 192 -1.89 -9.80 -11.92
N GLU A 193 -1.55 -9.15 -13.02
CA GLU A 193 -0.47 -9.62 -13.90
C GLU A 193 0.88 -9.64 -13.17
N THR A 194 1.23 -8.59 -12.44
CA THR A 194 2.47 -8.54 -11.65
C THR A 194 2.50 -9.61 -10.55
N PHE A 195 1.35 -9.93 -9.97
CA PHE A 195 1.19 -11.01 -9.00
C PHE A 195 1.35 -12.39 -9.64
N ASP A 196 0.74 -12.64 -10.79
CA ASP A 196 0.82 -13.91 -11.51
C ASP A 196 2.23 -14.19 -12.05
N ARG A 197 2.95 -13.14 -12.44
CA ARG A 197 4.39 -13.23 -12.79
C ARG A 197 5.27 -13.58 -11.58
N GLY A 198 4.75 -13.40 -10.36
CA GLY A 198 5.47 -13.64 -9.11
C GLY A 198 6.35 -12.48 -8.69
N TRP A 199 6.23 -11.33 -9.30
CA TRP A 199 6.98 -10.14 -8.93
C TRP A 199 6.49 -9.49 -7.66
N ILE A 200 5.20 -9.61 -7.33
CA ILE A 200 4.67 -9.16 -6.06
C ILE A 200 4.32 -10.34 -5.16
N ASN A 201 4.57 -10.16 -3.88
CA ASN A 201 4.40 -11.19 -2.88
C ASN A 201 3.04 -11.12 -2.20
N THR A 202 2.56 -9.91 -2.00
CA THR A 202 1.25 -9.58 -1.45
C THR A 202 0.70 -8.33 -2.11
N LEU A 203 -0.61 -8.14 -2.05
CA LEU A 203 -1.30 -7.00 -2.64
C LEU A 203 -2.45 -6.53 -1.74
N GLN A 204 -2.84 -5.26 -1.92
CA GLN A 204 -4.02 -4.68 -1.30
C GLN A 204 -4.73 -3.78 -2.30
N GLY A 205 -5.98 -4.09 -2.61
CA GLY A 205 -6.87 -3.23 -3.36
C GLY A 205 -7.82 -2.50 -2.42
N THR A 206 -8.03 -1.21 -2.64
CA THR A 206 -8.95 -0.40 -1.85
C THR A 206 -9.78 0.51 -2.74
N ILE A 207 -10.84 1.06 -2.17
CA ILE A 207 -11.57 2.17 -2.77
C ILE A 207 -10.86 3.47 -2.39
N VAL A 208 -10.77 4.42 -3.32
CA VAL A 208 -10.20 5.73 -3.05
C VAL A 208 -10.97 6.45 -1.94
N MET A 209 -10.24 6.97 -0.96
CA MET A 209 -10.80 7.64 0.20
C MET A 209 -10.28 9.08 0.27
N PRO A 210 -11.13 10.08 0.08
CA PRO A 210 -10.75 11.49 0.18
C PRO A 210 -10.74 11.92 1.66
N TYR A 211 -9.69 11.60 2.40
CA TYR A 211 -9.63 11.97 3.81
C TYR A 211 -9.65 13.49 4.00
N PRO A 212 -10.46 14.02 4.93
CA PRO A 212 -10.49 15.43 5.29
C PRO A 212 -9.08 15.97 5.59
N GLY A 213 -8.80 17.18 5.12
CA GLY A 213 -7.47 17.79 5.19
C GLY A 213 -6.58 17.52 3.95
N THR A 214 -6.93 16.57 3.09
CA THR A 214 -6.21 16.31 1.84
C THR A 214 -6.67 17.23 0.70
N GLN A 215 -5.81 17.41 -0.32
CA GLN A 215 -6.20 18.15 -1.53
C GLN A 215 -7.35 17.46 -2.28
N LEU A 216 -7.35 16.12 -2.32
CA LEU A 216 -8.43 15.35 -2.95
C LEU A 216 -9.76 15.61 -2.28
N TYR A 217 -9.80 15.76 -0.95
CA TYR A 217 -11.00 16.12 -0.22
C TYR A 217 -11.51 17.52 -0.60
N ALA A 218 -10.59 18.50 -0.65
CA ALA A 218 -10.94 19.86 -1.05
C ALA A 218 -11.47 19.92 -2.50
N GLN A 219 -10.85 19.17 -3.42
CA GLN A 219 -11.32 19.02 -4.80
C GLN A 219 -12.70 18.33 -4.85
N ALA A 220 -12.90 17.29 -4.04
CA ALA A 220 -14.16 16.56 -4.00
C ALA A 220 -15.31 17.44 -3.50
N ARG A 221 -15.08 18.30 -2.51
CA ARG A 221 -16.06 19.31 -2.09
C ARG A 221 -16.34 20.34 -3.18
N ALA A 222 -15.31 20.87 -3.81
CA ALA A 222 -15.46 21.92 -4.82
C ALA A 222 -16.20 21.45 -6.09
N ASN A 223 -16.12 20.16 -6.42
CA ASN A 223 -16.71 19.55 -7.62
C ASN A 223 -17.97 18.72 -7.33
N ASP A 224 -18.51 18.77 -6.13
CA ASP A 224 -19.67 17.95 -5.70
C ASP A 224 -19.45 16.44 -5.91
N TRP A 225 -18.23 15.96 -5.67
CA TRP A 225 -17.89 14.52 -5.77
C TRP A 225 -18.20 13.74 -4.50
N LEU A 226 -18.41 14.39 -3.36
CA LEU A 226 -18.75 13.68 -2.13
C LEU A 226 -20.18 13.17 -2.15
N ARG A 227 -20.40 11.94 -1.72
CA ARG A 227 -21.73 11.35 -1.53
C ARG A 227 -22.39 11.86 -0.24
N PHE A 228 -21.58 12.21 0.75
CA PHE A 228 -21.97 12.80 2.03
C PHE A 228 -20.84 13.69 2.56
N ASP A 229 -21.17 14.72 3.32
CA ASP A 229 -20.17 15.66 3.82
C ASP A 229 -19.38 15.06 5.01
N GLY A 230 -18.06 15.29 5.02
CA GLY A 230 -17.10 14.52 5.80
C GLY A 230 -17.15 14.66 7.30
N PRO A 231 -17.14 15.88 7.89
CA PRO A 231 -16.86 16.02 9.32
C PRO A 231 -17.86 15.30 10.23
N ASP A 232 -19.09 15.12 9.76
CA ASP A 232 -20.17 14.51 10.56
C ASP A 232 -20.39 13.02 10.26
N ASN A 233 -19.56 12.41 9.41
CA ASN A 233 -19.73 11.02 8.95
C ASN A 233 -18.40 10.24 8.94
N TRP A 234 -17.54 10.43 9.94
CA TRP A 234 -16.22 9.79 10.02
C TRP A 234 -16.26 8.27 9.97
N GLU A 235 -17.30 7.65 10.51
CA GLU A 235 -17.51 6.21 10.51
C GLU A 235 -17.61 5.62 9.10
N ARG A 236 -17.97 6.42 8.09
CA ARG A 236 -18.10 6.01 6.70
C ARG A 236 -16.78 6.09 5.91
N TYR A 237 -15.72 6.65 6.52
CA TYR A 237 -14.38 6.73 5.91
C TYR A 237 -13.53 5.48 6.21
N ASP A 238 -14.16 4.31 6.29
CA ASP A 238 -13.53 3.03 6.66
C ASP A 238 -13.21 2.11 5.47
N MET A 239 -13.38 2.59 4.24
CA MET A 239 -13.14 1.88 2.98
C MET A 239 -14.13 0.74 2.68
N ARG A 240 -15.26 0.66 3.35
CA ARG A 240 -16.30 -0.36 3.09
C ARG A 240 -17.21 0.02 1.95
N GLU A 241 -17.39 1.32 1.71
CA GLU A 241 -18.22 1.86 0.64
C GLU A 241 -17.54 3.06 -0.02
N PRO A 242 -17.86 3.38 -1.30
CA PRO A 242 -17.36 4.58 -1.93
C PRO A 242 -17.93 5.84 -1.27
N VAL A 243 -17.03 6.73 -0.83
CA VAL A 243 -17.36 8.08 -0.34
C VAL A 243 -17.48 9.06 -1.50
N LEU A 244 -16.84 8.77 -2.62
CA LEU A 244 -16.87 9.57 -3.82
C LEU A 244 -17.96 9.10 -4.79
N ARG A 245 -18.59 10.05 -5.46
CA ARG A 245 -19.41 9.79 -6.64
C ARG A 245 -18.47 9.44 -7.79
N SER A 246 -18.61 8.24 -8.31
CA SER A 246 -17.86 7.73 -9.47
C SER A 246 -18.84 7.48 -10.63
N PRO A 247 -18.39 7.60 -11.89
CA PRO A 247 -19.16 7.13 -13.05
C PRO A 247 -19.43 5.62 -13.02
N ILE A 248 -18.64 4.86 -12.23
CA ILE A 248 -18.76 3.41 -12.09
C ILE A 248 -19.78 3.10 -10.98
N PRO A 249 -20.74 2.21 -11.21
CA PRO A 249 -21.66 1.73 -10.17
C PRO A 249 -20.93 1.15 -8.96
N THR A 250 -21.48 1.34 -7.78
CA THR A 250 -20.85 0.90 -6.52
C THR A 250 -20.55 -0.60 -6.48
N ASP A 251 -21.48 -1.41 -6.92
CA ASP A 251 -21.37 -2.86 -6.99
C ASP A 251 -20.25 -3.31 -7.95
N GLU A 252 -20.07 -2.61 -9.06
CA GLU A 252 -18.98 -2.88 -9.99
C GLU A 252 -17.62 -2.50 -9.38
N ILE A 253 -17.49 -1.35 -8.69
CA ILE A 253 -16.27 -0.98 -7.96
C ILE A 253 -15.93 -2.04 -6.92
N MET A 254 -16.91 -2.45 -6.13
CA MET A 254 -16.74 -3.47 -5.09
C MET A 254 -16.36 -4.82 -5.69
N GLY A 255 -16.98 -5.19 -6.82
CA GLY A 255 -16.66 -6.40 -7.57
C GLY A 255 -15.23 -6.43 -8.09
N LEU A 256 -14.72 -5.29 -8.60
CA LEU A 256 -13.33 -5.15 -9.03
C LEU A 256 -12.35 -5.37 -7.86
N VAL A 257 -12.58 -4.72 -6.71
CA VAL A 257 -11.73 -4.91 -5.52
C VAL A 257 -11.76 -6.37 -5.03
N GLN A 258 -12.95 -6.98 -4.96
CA GLN A 258 -13.09 -8.38 -4.55
C GLN A 258 -12.38 -9.34 -5.51
N SER A 259 -12.47 -9.08 -6.82
CA SER A 259 -11.81 -9.91 -7.84
C SER A 259 -10.29 -9.96 -7.69
N LEU A 260 -9.68 -8.91 -7.15
CA LEU A 260 -8.26 -8.85 -6.90
C LEU A 260 -7.84 -9.86 -5.82
N TYR A 261 -8.63 -9.98 -4.76
CA TYR A 261 -8.35 -10.92 -3.67
C TYR A 261 -8.53 -12.39 -4.07
N ALA A 262 -9.32 -12.69 -5.11
CA ALA A 262 -9.41 -14.03 -5.66
C ALA A 262 -8.07 -14.55 -6.21
N SER A 263 -7.13 -13.67 -6.56
CA SER A 263 -5.79 -14.05 -7.03
C SER A 263 -4.99 -14.85 -5.99
N PHE A 264 -5.25 -14.67 -4.70
CA PHE A 264 -4.61 -15.45 -3.62
C PHE A 264 -5.05 -16.92 -3.56
N LEU A 265 -6.15 -17.26 -4.24
CA LEU A 265 -6.71 -18.61 -4.26
C LEU A 265 -6.27 -19.40 -5.50
N THR A 266 -5.43 -18.81 -6.35
CA THR A 266 -4.95 -19.53 -7.55
C THR A 266 -4.00 -20.67 -7.18
N PRO A 267 -4.13 -21.86 -7.82
CA PRO A 267 -3.23 -23.00 -7.56
C PRO A 267 -1.75 -22.65 -7.74
N ARG A 268 -1.46 -21.77 -8.69
CA ARG A 268 -0.11 -21.28 -8.98
C ARG A 268 0.48 -20.48 -7.80
N TYR A 269 -0.32 -19.61 -7.18
CA TYR A 269 0.12 -18.88 -5.98
C TYR A 269 0.34 -19.81 -4.81
N VAL A 270 -0.60 -20.69 -4.54
CA VAL A 270 -0.51 -21.67 -3.44
C VAL A 270 0.73 -22.54 -3.62
N ALA A 271 1.00 -23.08 -4.81
CA ALA A 271 2.18 -23.89 -5.10
C ALA A 271 3.48 -23.10 -4.86
N ARG A 272 3.53 -21.84 -5.32
CA ARG A 272 4.69 -20.94 -5.10
C ARG A 272 4.93 -20.70 -3.61
N LYS A 273 3.87 -20.44 -2.84
CA LYS A 273 3.99 -20.22 -1.39
C LYS A 273 4.40 -21.48 -0.64
N LEU A 274 3.90 -22.64 -1.03
CA LEU A 274 4.33 -23.92 -0.48
C LEU A 274 5.82 -24.19 -0.77
N MET A 275 6.29 -23.95 -2.00
CA MET A 275 7.71 -24.10 -2.34
C MET A 275 8.61 -23.15 -1.53
N HIS A 276 8.17 -21.92 -1.30
CA HIS A 276 8.91 -20.98 -0.44
C HIS A 276 8.88 -21.39 1.04
N SER A 277 7.78 -21.98 1.51
CA SER A 277 7.63 -22.39 2.91
C SER A 277 8.52 -23.57 3.30
N VAL A 278 8.86 -24.45 2.36
CA VAL A 278 9.76 -25.62 2.61
C VAL A 278 11.19 -25.20 2.96
N LYS A 279 11.60 -23.96 2.63
CA LYS A 279 12.95 -23.45 2.91
C LYS A 279 13.22 -23.19 4.40
N SER A 280 12.20 -23.04 5.24
CA SER A 280 12.33 -22.81 6.67
C SER A 280 11.11 -23.35 7.41
N ARG A 281 11.35 -24.05 8.54
CA ARG A 281 10.30 -24.63 9.40
C ARG A 281 9.36 -23.54 9.96
N ASP A 282 9.90 -22.37 10.22
CA ASP A 282 9.15 -21.21 10.73
C ASP A 282 8.31 -20.54 9.64
N HIS A 283 8.81 -20.47 8.41
CA HIS A 283 8.03 -20.03 7.26
C HIS A 283 6.86 -20.96 6.97
N PHE A 284 7.08 -22.28 7.05
CA PHE A 284 6.03 -23.28 6.86
C PHE A 284 4.91 -23.09 7.90
N ARG A 285 5.28 -22.98 9.19
CA ARG A 285 4.33 -22.77 10.29
C ARG A 285 3.58 -21.45 10.13
N TYR A 286 4.24 -20.36 9.72
CA TYR A 286 3.62 -19.07 9.47
C TYR A 286 2.58 -19.14 8.35
N TYR A 287 2.93 -19.69 7.18
CA TYR A 287 2.03 -19.74 6.03
C TYR A 287 0.87 -20.70 6.22
N ILE A 288 1.07 -21.84 6.86
CA ILE A 288 -0.03 -22.81 7.09
C ILE A 288 -0.97 -22.34 8.21
N VAL A 289 -0.44 -21.90 9.35
CA VAL A 289 -1.28 -21.57 10.51
C VAL A 289 -1.92 -20.19 10.40
N ARG A 290 -1.23 -19.21 9.83
CA ARG A 290 -1.75 -17.83 9.70
C ARG A 290 -2.33 -17.51 8.34
N GLY A 291 -1.76 -18.04 7.26
CA GLY A 291 -2.30 -17.89 5.92
C GLY A 291 -3.70 -18.51 5.79
N SER A 292 -3.91 -19.67 6.37
CA SER A 292 -5.26 -20.29 6.40
C SER A 292 -6.26 -19.44 7.21
N ARG A 293 -5.87 -18.90 8.36
CA ARG A 293 -6.75 -18.01 9.16
C ARG A 293 -7.05 -16.69 8.45
N TYR A 294 -6.09 -16.14 7.74
CA TYR A 294 -6.28 -14.90 6.99
C TYR A 294 -7.22 -15.09 5.80
N VAL A 295 -7.02 -16.16 5.02
CA VAL A 295 -7.88 -16.50 3.88
C VAL A 295 -9.30 -16.83 4.35
N VAL A 296 -9.44 -17.67 5.37
CA VAL A 296 -10.74 -18.05 5.93
C VAL A 296 -11.44 -16.85 6.59
N GLY A 297 -10.72 -16.02 7.35
CA GLY A 297 -11.28 -14.82 7.98
C GLY A 297 -11.80 -13.82 6.95
N HIS A 298 -11.01 -13.49 5.93
CA HIS A 298 -11.46 -12.59 4.87
C HIS A 298 -12.61 -13.15 4.03
N MET A 299 -12.61 -14.44 3.72
CA MET A 299 -13.74 -15.07 3.01
C MET A 299 -15.02 -15.05 3.83
N LEU A 300 -14.93 -15.20 5.15
CA LEU A 300 -16.09 -15.14 6.05
C LEU A 300 -16.62 -13.72 6.24
N ASP A 301 -15.73 -12.72 6.34
CA ASP A 301 -16.12 -11.31 6.47
C ASP A 301 -16.78 -10.79 5.18
N PHE A 302 -16.27 -11.17 4.01
CA PHE A 302 -16.92 -10.85 2.73
C PHE A 302 -18.29 -11.55 2.57
N ARG A 303 -18.44 -12.78 3.04
CA ARG A 303 -19.74 -13.48 3.03
C ARG A 303 -20.76 -12.83 3.97
N LYS A 304 -20.35 -12.34 5.13
CA LYS A 304 -21.24 -11.61 6.05
C LYS A 304 -21.72 -10.29 5.43
N GLY A 305 -20.85 -9.51 4.81
CA GLY A 305 -21.22 -8.28 4.11
C GLY A 305 -22.21 -8.50 2.97
N GLN A 306 -22.10 -9.60 2.21
CA GLN A 306 -23.07 -9.96 1.18
C GLN A 306 -24.42 -10.41 1.76
N LEU A 307 -24.43 -11.12 2.87
CA LEU A 307 -25.68 -11.54 3.55
C LEU A 307 -26.39 -10.34 4.15
N GLU A 308 -25.69 -9.39 4.76
CA GLU A 308 -26.29 -8.17 5.33
C GLU A 308 -26.83 -7.24 4.23
N SER A 309 -26.16 -7.13 3.09
CA SER A 309 -26.67 -6.35 1.94
C SER A 309 -27.88 -7.00 1.28
N SER A 310 -27.97 -8.34 1.22
CA SER A 310 -29.13 -9.04 0.68
C SER A 310 -30.34 -9.04 1.64
N ILE A 311 -30.11 -8.94 2.95
CA ILE A 311 -31.18 -8.81 3.95
C ILE A 311 -31.74 -7.39 3.98
N ASN A 312 -30.89 -6.37 3.87
CA ASN A 312 -31.29 -4.96 3.87
C ASN A 312 -31.87 -4.49 2.52
N GLY A 313 -31.55 -5.14 1.41
CA GLY A 313 -32.12 -4.86 0.08
C GLY A 313 -33.55 -5.40 -0.14
N SER A 314 -34.07 -6.19 0.80
CA SER A 314 -35.42 -6.78 0.69
C SER A 314 -36.51 -6.09 1.53
N THR A 315 -36.23 -4.92 2.09
CA THR A 315 -37.19 -4.15 2.91
C THR A 315 -37.36 -2.70 2.46
N GLU A 316 -37.67 -2.48 1.18
CA GLU A 316 -38.42 -1.27 0.80
C GLU A 316 -39.87 -1.68 0.53
N PRO A 317 -40.84 -1.23 1.32
CA PRO A 317 -42.23 -1.40 0.97
C PRO A 317 -42.59 -0.42 -0.17
N ASP A 318 -43.11 -0.98 -1.25
CA ASP A 318 -43.77 -0.30 -2.33
C ASP A 318 -44.91 0.59 -1.77
N THR A 319 -44.64 1.88 -1.57
CA THR A 319 -45.68 2.89 -1.30
C THR A 319 -46.23 3.40 -2.63
N GLY A 320 -47.07 2.57 -3.22
CA GLY A 320 -47.95 3.01 -4.29
C GLY A 320 -48.79 4.17 -3.82
N THR A 321 -48.54 5.38 -4.32
CA THR A 321 -49.43 6.53 -4.24
C THR A 321 -50.63 6.32 -5.14
N ALA A 322 -51.77 5.99 -4.52
CA ALA A 322 -53.07 6.19 -5.14
C ALA A 322 -53.45 7.67 -5.04
N GLN A 323 -53.76 8.24 -6.17
CA GLN A 323 -54.38 9.55 -6.32
C GLN A 323 -55.77 9.60 -5.60
N LEU A 324 -56.01 10.70 -4.92
CA LEU A 324 -57.24 11.55 -5.05
C LEU A 324 -56.89 12.95 -4.63
#